data_e8c69af44d7c6666887adeb4686a108b
#
_entry.id   e8c69af44d7c6666887adeb4686a108b
#
_cell.length_a   1.000
_cell.length_b   1.000
_cell.length_c   1.000
_cell.angle_alpha   90.00
_cell.angle_beta   90.00
_cell.angle_gamma   90.00
#
_symmetry.space_group_name_H-M   'P 1'
#
loop_
_entity.id
_entity.type
_entity.pdbx_description
1 polymer ?
#
loop_
_entity_poly.entity_id
_entity_poly.type
_entity_poly.pdbx_seq_one_letter_code
_entity_poly.pdbx_strand_id
1 'polypeptide(L)'
;YEELLELYRSNDIQILTILDNGYPEGWFNSYLPPIVVFCAGNIGLLEQPCLSVVGSRSPSAYGKAVLNEMIPPLVVEGITMVSGLAKGIDKMVHAYAIENGGATIGVIGTGLDVTYPRENASLQRKMMAEQLVISEYPLGSKPERYHFPMRNRLIANLSSATLVIEATEKSGSLITANLALQENRDVFAVPGNITSHLSVGTNQLIKAGAACVLNATDVLEEMRTQWN
;
A
#
# COMPACT_ATOMS: atom_id res chain seq x y z
N TYR A 1 -18.57 -16.50 -20.69
CA TYR A 1 -18.52 -16.10 -19.28
C TYR A 1 -17.83 -17.17 -18.44
N GLU A 2 -18.23 -18.44 -18.55
CA GLU A 2 -17.65 -19.58 -17.82
C GLU A 2 -16.16 -19.78 -18.15
N GLU A 3 -15.77 -19.72 -19.43
CA GLU A 3 -14.36 -19.80 -19.85
C GLU A 3 -13.48 -18.71 -19.22
N LEU A 4 -14.02 -17.50 -19.05
CA LEU A 4 -13.29 -16.41 -18.41
C LEU A 4 -13.10 -16.67 -16.91
N LEU A 5 -14.12 -17.15 -16.22
CA LEU A 5 -14.03 -17.51 -14.80
C LEU A 5 -13.04 -18.66 -14.59
N GLU A 6 -13.04 -19.65 -15.48
CA GLU A 6 -12.11 -20.77 -15.43
C GLU A 6 -10.66 -20.31 -15.63
N LEU A 7 -10.43 -19.32 -16.50
CA LEU A 7 -9.11 -18.72 -16.68
C LEU A 7 -8.57 -18.12 -15.37
N TYR A 8 -9.39 -17.43 -14.59
CA TYR A 8 -8.97 -16.88 -13.31
C TYR A 8 -8.75 -17.98 -12.27
N ARG A 9 -9.63 -18.95 -12.16
CA ARG A 9 -9.51 -20.10 -11.26
C ARG A 9 -8.25 -20.94 -11.52
N SER A 10 -7.96 -21.23 -12.80
CA SER A 10 -6.76 -21.99 -13.18
C SER A 10 -5.44 -21.27 -12.92
N ASN A 11 -5.49 -19.96 -12.68
CA ASN A 11 -4.36 -19.15 -12.26
C ASN A 11 -4.36 -18.83 -10.75
N ASP A 12 -5.16 -19.51 -9.93
CA ASP A 12 -5.34 -19.28 -8.49
C ASP A 12 -5.71 -17.82 -8.15
N ILE A 13 -6.49 -17.17 -9.03
CA ILE A 13 -6.96 -15.80 -8.85
C ILE A 13 -8.41 -15.82 -8.41
N GLN A 14 -8.68 -15.24 -7.26
CA GLN A 14 -10.01 -14.99 -6.74
C GLN A 14 -10.53 -13.64 -7.25
N ILE A 15 -11.82 -13.59 -7.54
CA ILE A 15 -12.50 -12.36 -7.95
C ILE A 15 -13.35 -11.90 -6.77
N LEU A 16 -13.06 -10.71 -6.26
CA LEU A 16 -13.81 -10.06 -5.20
C LEU A 16 -14.64 -8.92 -5.80
N THR A 17 -15.92 -8.88 -5.49
CA THR A 17 -16.83 -7.84 -5.95
C THR A 17 -17.39 -7.03 -4.79
N ILE A 18 -17.89 -5.84 -5.06
CA ILE A 18 -18.52 -4.97 -4.06
C ILE A 18 -19.74 -5.61 -3.37
N LEU A 19 -20.26 -6.71 -3.90
CA LEU A 19 -21.40 -7.44 -3.35
C LEU A 19 -21.00 -8.60 -2.43
N ASP A 20 -19.70 -8.92 -2.34
CA ASP A 20 -19.21 -10.03 -1.54
C ASP A 20 -19.05 -9.64 -0.07
N ASN A 21 -19.37 -10.55 0.85
CA ASN A 21 -19.29 -10.31 2.30
C ASN A 21 -17.88 -9.98 2.82
N GLY A 22 -16.82 -10.41 2.12
CA GLY A 22 -15.43 -10.11 2.48
C GLY A 22 -14.89 -8.83 1.83
N TYR A 23 -15.77 -8.00 1.22
CA TYR A 23 -15.34 -6.76 0.61
C TYR A 23 -14.96 -5.72 1.67
N PRO A 24 -13.75 -5.09 1.60
CA PRO A 24 -13.28 -4.16 2.61
C PRO A 24 -14.20 -2.95 2.81
N GLU A 25 -14.58 -2.69 4.04
CA GLU A 25 -15.44 -1.55 4.39
C GLU A 25 -14.82 -0.21 3.95
N GLY A 26 -13.50 -0.10 4.06
CA GLY A 26 -12.78 1.10 3.63
C GLY A 26 -12.93 1.41 2.14
N TRP A 27 -13.02 0.39 1.29
CA TRP A 27 -13.34 0.60 -0.12
C TRP A 27 -14.82 0.89 -0.34
N PHE A 28 -15.70 0.17 0.38
CA PHE A 28 -17.14 0.33 0.24
C PHE A 28 -17.59 1.77 0.53
N ASN A 29 -17.01 2.37 1.56
CA ASN A 29 -17.35 3.75 1.99
C ASN A 29 -16.58 4.84 1.24
N SER A 30 -15.68 4.48 0.29
CA SER A 30 -14.90 5.46 -0.46
C SER A 30 -15.71 6.11 -1.58
N TYR A 31 -15.27 7.31 -1.99
CA TYR A 31 -15.90 8.06 -3.09
C TYR A 31 -15.96 7.28 -4.41
N LEU A 32 -14.97 6.44 -4.69
CA LEU A 32 -14.88 5.63 -5.91
C LEU A 32 -14.50 4.19 -5.57
N PRO A 33 -15.42 3.36 -5.06
CA PRO A 33 -15.15 1.98 -4.69
C PRO A 33 -14.81 1.12 -5.93
N PRO A 34 -13.84 0.19 -5.84
CA PRO A 34 -13.59 -0.76 -6.91
C PRO A 34 -14.75 -1.76 -7.02
N ILE A 35 -15.39 -1.83 -8.19
CA ILE A 35 -16.53 -2.76 -8.39
C ILE A 35 -16.07 -4.21 -8.39
N VAL A 36 -14.91 -4.48 -8.97
CA VAL A 36 -14.30 -5.80 -9.08
C VAL A 36 -12.81 -5.68 -8.79
N VAL A 37 -12.29 -6.59 -7.97
CA VAL A 37 -10.86 -6.70 -7.65
C VAL A 37 -10.40 -8.14 -7.87
N PHE A 38 -9.29 -8.30 -8.55
CA PHE A 38 -8.63 -9.59 -8.77
C PHE A 38 -7.58 -9.79 -7.68
N CYS A 39 -7.62 -10.93 -6.99
CA CYS A 39 -6.84 -11.25 -5.82
C CYS A 39 -6.01 -12.52 -6.04
N ALA A 40 -4.69 -12.46 -5.87
CA ALA A 40 -3.82 -13.63 -5.87
C ALA A 40 -3.12 -13.75 -4.51
N GLY A 41 -3.32 -14.88 -3.83
CA GLY A 41 -2.80 -15.17 -2.50
C GLY A 41 -3.85 -15.21 -1.41
N ASN A 42 -3.47 -14.88 -0.19
CA ASN A 42 -4.31 -14.96 1.01
C ASN A 42 -5.27 -13.75 1.12
N ILE A 43 -6.51 -13.92 0.66
CA ILE A 43 -7.55 -12.87 0.72
C ILE A 43 -7.94 -12.48 2.16
N GLY A 44 -7.74 -13.36 3.15
CA GLY A 44 -8.02 -13.07 4.57
C GLY A 44 -7.18 -11.91 5.13
N LEU A 45 -6.11 -11.50 4.44
CA LEU A 45 -5.34 -10.32 4.81
C LEU A 45 -6.12 -9.00 4.64
N LEU A 46 -7.19 -8.99 3.86
CA LEU A 46 -8.07 -7.82 3.71
C LEU A 46 -8.86 -7.50 4.97
N GLU A 47 -9.03 -8.47 5.87
CA GLU A 47 -9.76 -8.33 7.13
C GLU A 47 -8.85 -7.90 8.30
N GLN A 48 -7.54 -7.84 8.08
CA GLN A 48 -6.57 -7.49 9.11
C GLN A 48 -6.40 -5.96 9.23
N PRO A 49 -5.96 -5.47 10.41
CA PRO A 49 -5.56 -4.08 10.55
C PRO A 49 -4.46 -3.72 9.54
N CYS A 50 -4.71 -2.71 8.72
CA CYS A 50 -3.83 -2.31 7.63
C CYS A 50 -3.24 -0.91 7.84
N LEU A 51 -1.94 -0.78 7.49
CA LEU A 51 -1.25 0.51 7.36
C LEU A 51 -0.69 0.64 5.95
N SER A 52 -1.08 1.69 5.23
CA SER A 52 -0.46 2.04 3.96
C SER A 52 0.88 2.70 4.19
N VAL A 53 1.94 2.20 3.55
CA VAL A 53 3.28 2.79 3.63
C VAL A 53 3.77 3.10 2.24
N VAL A 54 4.04 4.38 1.98
CA VAL A 54 4.43 4.88 0.65
C VAL A 54 5.62 5.82 0.73
N GLY A 55 6.30 6.04 -0.40
CA GLY A 55 7.41 6.97 -0.41
C GLY A 55 8.17 7.04 -1.72
N SER A 56 9.41 7.51 -1.64
CA SER A 56 10.30 7.72 -2.77
C SER A 56 10.60 6.42 -3.53
N ARG A 57 10.59 6.50 -4.86
CA ARG A 57 11.08 5.41 -5.74
C ARG A 57 12.60 5.24 -5.71
N SER A 58 13.30 6.23 -5.19
CA SER A 58 14.76 6.25 -5.01
C SER A 58 15.09 6.76 -3.60
N PRO A 59 14.84 5.93 -2.57
CA PRO A 59 15.02 6.33 -1.18
C PRO A 59 16.48 6.58 -0.85
N SER A 60 16.71 7.53 0.06
CA SER A 60 18.03 7.81 0.63
C SER A 60 18.46 6.72 1.63
N ALA A 61 19.69 6.83 2.13
CA ALA A 61 20.14 6.00 3.25
C ALA A 61 19.26 6.23 4.51
N TYR A 62 18.80 7.47 4.73
CA TYR A 62 17.88 7.82 5.80
C TYR A 62 16.55 7.09 5.67
N GLY A 63 15.87 7.18 4.52
CA GLY A 63 14.58 6.49 4.32
C GLY A 63 14.66 4.98 4.49
N LYS A 64 15.80 4.37 4.08
CA LYS A 64 16.07 2.94 4.32
C LYS A 64 16.23 2.62 5.81
N ALA A 65 16.98 3.45 6.55
CA ALA A 65 17.15 3.29 7.99
C ALA A 65 15.82 3.42 8.73
N VAL A 66 15.02 4.43 8.37
CA VAL A 66 13.67 4.63 8.94
C VAL A 66 12.79 3.40 8.74
N LEU A 67 12.73 2.83 7.53
CA LEU A 67 11.96 1.62 7.28
C LEU A 67 12.42 0.43 8.12
N ASN A 68 13.73 0.27 8.26
CA ASN A 68 14.31 -0.81 9.06
C ASN A 68 13.97 -0.70 10.55
N GLU A 69 13.78 0.52 11.05
CA GLU A 69 13.37 0.76 12.44
C GLU A 69 11.86 0.67 12.64
N MET A 70 11.07 1.12 11.65
CA MET A 70 9.62 1.24 11.83
C MET A 70 8.86 -0.05 11.50
N ILE A 71 9.24 -0.77 10.44
CA ILE A 71 8.43 -1.91 9.96
C ILE A 71 8.44 -3.09 10.95
N PRO A 72 9.55 -3.54 11.54
CA PRO A 72 9.55 -4.70 12.42
C PRO A 72 8.61 -4.56 13.64
N PRO A 73 8.62 -3.45 14.41
CA PRO A 73 7.69 -3.31 15.53
C PRO A 73 6.21 -3.28 15.11
N LEU A 74 5.88 -2.66 13.96
CA LEU A 74 4.52 -2.64 13.43
C LEU A 74 4.05 -4.05 13.04
N VAL A 75 4.93 -4.85 12.45
CA VAL A 75 4.67 -6.25 12.11
C VAL A 75 4.42 -7.09 13.38
N VAL A 76 5.21 -6.91 14.43
CA VAL A 76 5.04 -7.61 15.72
C VAL A 76 3.66 -7.33 16.35
N GLU A 77 3.14 -6.11 16.17
CA GLU A 77 1.78 -5.72 16.62
C GLU A 77 0.67 -6.22 15.66
N GLY A 78 1.00 -7.04 14.67
CA GLY A 78 0.03 -7.64 13.76
C GLY A 78 -0.50 -6.72 12.67
N ILE A 79 0.15 -5.58 12.41
CA ILE A 79 -0.26 -4.65 11.36
C ILE A 79 0.14 -5.19 9.99
N THR A 80 -0.82 -5.29 9.08
CA THR A 80 -0.58 -5.66 7.67
C THR A 80 -0.11 -4.44 6.88
N MET A 81 1.08 -4.55 6.27
CA MET A 81 1.64 -3.47 5.46
C MET A 81 1.01 -3.44 4.07
N VAL A 82 0.46 -2.30 3.65
CA VAL A 82 -0.12 -2.11 2.31
C VAL A 82 0.75 -1.16 1.51
N SER A 83 1.12 -1.54 0.28
CA SER A 83 1.89 -0.67 -0.62
C SER A 83 1.70 -1.04 -2.09
N GLY A 84 2.37 -0.30 -2.97
CA GLY A 84 2.10 -0.34 -4.41
C GLY A 84 3.04 -1.21 -5.24
N LEU A 85 3.94 -2.01 -4.67
CA LEU A 85 4.94 -2.78 -5.40
C LEU A 85 5.77 -1.94 -6.40
N ALA A 86 5.85 -0.62 -6.21
CA ALA A 86 6.73 0.24 -6.99
C ALA A 86 8.20 0.06 -6.58
N LYS A 87 9.12 0.75 -7.27
CA LYS A 87 10.53 0.82 -6.84
C LYS A 87 10.66 1.54 -5.50
N GLY A 88 11.77 1.30 -4.82
CA GLY A 88 12.17 2.03 -3.62
C GLY A 88 11.37 1.66 -2.39
N ILE A 89 10.73 2.64 -1.74
CA ILE A 89 10.03 2.44 -0.46
C ILE A 89 9.00 1.30 -0.55
N ASP A 90 8.12 1.30 -1.54
CA ASP A 90 7.07 0.28 -1.69
C ASP A 90 7.65 -1.15 -1.68
N LYS A 91 8.68 -1.39 -2.52
CA LYS A 91 9.38 -2.68 -2.57
C LYS A 91 9.96 -3.07 -1.22
N MET A 92 10.60 -2.11 -0.53
CA MET A 92 11.27 -2.36 0.75
C MET A 92 10.27 -2.66 1.86
N VAL A 93 9.12 -1.99 1.88
CA VAL A 93 8.03 -2.26 2.83
C VAL A 93 7.60 -3.72 2.76
N HIS A 94 7.32 -4.23 1.55
CA HIS A 94 6.94 -5.62 1.36
C HIS A 94 8.06 -6.58 1.77
N ALA A 95 9.30 -6.31 1.37
CA ALA A 95 10.45 -7.14 1.72
C ALA A 95 10.65 -7.21 3.25
N TYR A 96 10.67 -6.07 3.92
CA TYR A 96 10.83 -6.02 5.38
C TYR A 96 9.67 -6.65 6.15
N ALA A 97 8.43 -6.46 5.69
CA ALA A 97 7.30 -7.15 6.30
C ALA A 97 7.48 -8.68 6.24
N ILE A 98 7.82 -9.22 5.07
CA ILE A 98 8.03 -10.65 4.86
C ILE A 98 9.26 -11.16 5.66
N GLU A 99 10.38 -10.44 5.65
CA GLU A 99 11.61 -10.81 6.37
C GLU A 99 11.41 -10.87 7.88
N ASN A 100 10.46 -10.08 8.41
CA ASN A 100 10.12 -10.08 9.84
C ASN A 100 8.89 -10.96 10.17
N GLY A 101 8.45 -11.82 9.26
CA GLY A 101 7.35 -12.76 9.48
C GLY A 101 5.97 -12.12 9.49
N GLY A 102 5.82 -10.91 8.96
CA GLY A 102 4.57 -10.18 8.91
C GLY A 102 3.78 -10.36 7.64
N ALA A 103 2.60 -9.75 7.63
CA ALA A 103 1.68 -9.74 6.50
C ALA A 103 1.83 -8.48 5.63
N THR A 104 1.64 -8.66 4.32
CA THR A 104 1.68 -7.51 3.40
C THR A 104 0.79 -7.68 2.18
N ILE A 105 0.19 -6.59 1.73
CA ILE A 105 -0.70 -6.53 0.57
C ILE A 105 -0.09 -5.62 -0.49
N GLY A 106 0.17 -6.19 -1.66
CA GLY A 106 0.62 -5.44 -2.83
C GLY A 106 -0.55 -5.04 -3.70
N VAL A 107 -0.78 -3.75 -3.87
CA VAL A 107 -1.79 -3.24 -4.82
C VAL A 107 -1.08 -2.85 -6.10
N ILE A 108 -1.46 -3.40 -7.26
CA ILE A 108 -0.78 -3.12 -8.53
C ILE A 108 -1.70 -2.44 -9.55
N GLY A 109 -1.09 -1.73 -10.51
CA GLY A 109 -1.79 -1.00 -11.57
C GLY A 109 -1.73 -1.69 -12.93
N THR A 110 -1.56 -3.03 -12.92
CA THR A 110 -1.50 -3.91 -14.11
C THR A 110 -2.32 -5.16 -13.85
N GLY A 111 -2.55 -6.00 -14.86
CA GLY A 111 -3.02 -7.36 -14.60
C GLY A 111 -2.06 -8.13 -13.70
N LEU A 112 -2.56 -9.10 -12.95
CA LEU A 112 -1.76 -9.91 -12.01
C LEU A 112 -0.65 -10.70 -12.70
N ASP A 113 -0.81 -11.03 -13.97
CA ASP A 113 0.15 -11.70 -14.86
C ASP A 113 1.23 -10.75 -15.41
N VAL A 114 1.09 -9.44 -15.20
CA VAL A 114 2.01 -8.41 -15.71
C VAL A 114 2.78 -7.74 -14.58
N THR A 115 4.09 -7.97 -14.53
CA THR A 115 4.94 -7.32 -13.51
C THR A 115 5.46 -5.96 -13.97
N TYR A 116 5.20 -4.95 -13.15
CA TYR A 116 5.77 -3.61 -13.31
C TYR A 116 6.10 -2.97 -11.95
N PRO A 117 7.35 -2.52 -11.75
CA PRO A 117 8.51 -2.64 -12.63
C PRO A 117 9.03 -4.10 -12.70
N ARG A 118 9.68 -4.46 -13.82
CA ARG A 118 10.17 -5.84 -14.05
C ARG A 118 11.14 -6.35 -12.98
N GLU A 119 11.90 -5.46 -12.35
CA GLU A 119 12.84 -5.79 -11.28
C GLU A 119 12.15 -6.34 -10.01
N ASN A 120 10.84 -6.15 -9.85
CA ASN A 120 10.06 -6.65 -8.71
C ASN A 120 9.38 -8.01 -9.00
N ALA A 121 9.70 -8.67 -10.13
CA ALA A 121 9.03 -9.91 -10.55
C ALA A 121 9.15 -11.05 -9.53
N SER A 122 10.31 -11.22 -8.92
CA SER A 122 10.51 -12.25 -7.88
C SER A 122 9.70 -11.95 -6.62
N LEU A 123 9.66 -10.67 -6.20
CA LEU A 123 8.88 -10.24 -5.05
C LEU A 123 7.38 -10.39 -5.31
N GLN A 124 6.88 -9.95 -6.48
CA GLN A 124 5.46 -10.09 -6.83
C GLN A 124 5.04 -11.57 -6.80
N ARG A 125 5.80 -12.48 -7.42
CA ARG A 125 5.51 -13.91 -7.38
C ARG A 125 5.51 -14.48 -5.96
N LYS A 126 6.50 -14.12 -5.14
CA LYS A 126 6.56 -14.53 -3.74
C LYS A 126 5.32 -14.03 -2.96
N MET A 127 4.93 -12.78 -3.16
CA MET A 127 3.75 -12.21 -2.51
C MET A 127 2.44 -12.88 -2.97
N MET A 128 2.31 -13.22 -4.24
CA MET A 128 1.13 -13.96 -4.76
C MET A 128 1.04 -15.38 -4.15
N ALA A 129 2.16 -16.00 -3.79
CA ALA A 129 2.19 -17.32 -3.20
C ALA A 129 2.01 -17.33 -1.67
N GLU A 130 2.56 -16.33 -0.96
CA GLU A 130 2.70 -16.36 0.50
C GLU A 130 1.95 -15.20 1.20
N GLN A 131 1.53 -14.18 0.46
CA GLN A 131 0.92 -12.95 0.96
C GLN A 131 -0.34 -12.63 0.16
N LEU A 132 -0.56 -11.37 -0.23
CA LEU A 132 -1.65 -10.98 -1.12
C LEU A 132 -1.18 -9.94 -2.14
N VAL A 133 -1.53 -10.15 -3.40
CA VAL A 133 -1.42 -9.13 -4.45
C VAL A 133 -2.79 -8.92 -5.08
N ILE A 134 -3.20 -7.66 -5.20
CA ILE A 134 -4.50 -7.28 -5.73
C ILE A 134 -4.39 -6.31 -6.89
N SER A 135 -5.36 -6.39 -7.79
CA SER A 135 -5.48 -5.49 -8.92
C SER A 135 -6.95 -5.26 -9.31
N GLU A 136 -7.28 -4.06 -9.74
CA GLU A 136 -8.55 -3.72 -10.37
C GLU A 136 -8.53 -3.98 -11.88
N TYR A 137 -7.38 -4.35 -12.42
CA TYR A 137 -7.17 -4.54 -13.85
C TYR A 137 -7.18 -6.03 -14.23
N PRO A 138 -7.90 -6.43 -15.31
CA PRO A 138 -7.94 -7.81 -15.74
C PRO A 138 -6.58 -8.32 -16.24
N LEU A 139 -6.43 -9.64 -16.32
CA LEU A 139 -5.23 -10.28 -16.90
C LEU A 139 -4.88 -9.69 -18.27
N GLY A 140 -3.59 -9.56 -18.54
CA GLY A 140 -3.04 -8.96 -19.76
C GLY A 140 -2.98 -7.44 -19.76
N SER A 141 -3.53 -6.76 -18.73
CA SER A 141 -3.50 -5.28 -18.64
C SER A 141 -2.08 -4.78 -18.44
N LYS A 142 -1.60 -4.03 -19.43
CA LYS A 142 -0.27 -3.41 -19.41
C LYS A 142 -0.22 -2.17 -18.51
N PRO A 143 0.99 -1.73 -18.06
CA PRO A 143 1.12 -0.52 -17.27
C PRO A 143 0.79 0.72 -18.09
N GLU A 144 -0.23 1.44 -17.67
CA GLU A 144 -0.64 2.74 -18.22
C GLU A 144 -0.45 3.85 -17.19
N ARG A 145 -0.09 5.07 -17.63
CA ARG A 145 0.24 6.16 -16.68
C ARG A 145 -0.89 6.48 -15.72
N TYR A 146 -2.14 6.46 -16.18
CA TYR A 146 -3.31 6.78 -15.38
C TYR A 146 -3.71 5.64 -14.42
N HIS A 147 -3.27 4.40 -14.63
CA HIS A 147 -3.53 3.28 -13.72
C HIS A 147 -2.92 3.51 -12.34
N PHE A 148 -1.76 4.15 -12.25
CA PHE A 148 -1.05 4.31 -10.98
C PHE A 148 -1.75 5.28 -10.02
N PRO A 149 -2.18 6.49 -10.42
CA PRO A 149 -3.02 7.34 -9.56
C PRO A 149 -4.34 6.68 -9.18
N MET A 150 -5.01 6.00 -10.14
CA MET A 150 -6.26 5.28 -9.87
C MET A 150 -6.07 4.15 -8.86
N ARG A 151 -4.99 3.37 -8.98
CA ARG A 151 -4.63 2.33 -8.03
C ARG A 151 -4.36 2.89 -6.63
N ASN A 152 -3.74 4.08 -6.51
CA ASN A 152 -3.37 4.65 -5.22
C ASN A 152 -4.57 4.89 -4.29
N ARG A 153 -5.78 5.09 -4.82
CA ARG A 153 -7.00 5.17 -4.01
C ARG A 153 -7.28 3.85 -3.27
N LEU A 154 -6.97 2.71 -3.89
CA LEU A 154 -7.14 1.41 -3.25
C LEU A 154 -6.16 1.22 -2.08
N ILE A 155 -4.91 1.70 -2.23
CA ILE A 155 -3.92 1.70 -1.16
C ILE A 155 -4.44 2.56 0.00
N ALA A 156 -4.78 3.83 -0.27
CA ALA A 156 -5.24 4.77 0.74
C ALA A 156 -6.48 4.27 1.49
N ASN A 157 -7.44 3.67 0.78
CA ASN A 157 -8.74 3.30 1.35
C ASN A 157 -8.81 1.89 1.97
N LEU A 158 -7.81 1.03 1.72
CA LEU A 158 -7.73 -0.26 2.39
C LEU A 158 -7.22 -0.11 3.83
N SER A 159 -6.46 0.93 4.12
CA SER A 159 -5.80 1.13 5.41
C SER A 159 -6.48 2.19 6.25
N SER A 160 -6.39 2.09 7.57
CA SER A 160 -6.87 3.12 8.49
C SER A 160 -6.05 4.41 8.39
N ALA A 161 -4.75 4.29 8.09
CA ALA A 161 -3.83 5.41 7.95
C ALA A 161 -2.82 5.21 6.81
N THR A 162 -2.19 6.30 6.38
CA THR A 162 -1.11 6.28 5.38
C THR A 162 0.15 6.92 5.94
N LEU A 163 1.23 6.13 6.02
CA LEU A 163 2.57 6.57 6.43
C LEU A 163 3.42 6.94 5.20
N VAL A 164 3.95 8.16 5.20
CA VAL A 164 4.86 8.65 4.15
C VAL A 164 6.27 8.76 4.68
N ILE A 165 7.20 7.98 4.12
CA ILE A 165 8.59 7.89 4.59
C ILE A 165 9.46 9.01 4.00
N GLU A 166 9.48 9.16 2.69
CA GLU A 166 10.18 10.22 1.95
C GLU A 166 9.36 10.63 0.75
N ALA A 167 9.29 11.92 0.48
CA ALA A 167 8.57 12.45 -0.66
C ALA A 167 9.21 13.75 -1.19
N THR A 168 9.43 13.82 -2.49
CA THR A 168 9.70 15.10 -3.15
C THR A 168 8.40 15.91 -3.29
N GLU A 169 8.50 17.20 -3.60
CA GLU A 169 7.35 18.12 -3.72
C GLU A 169 6.25 17.63 -4.68
N LYS A 170 6.61 16.89 -5.72
CA LYS A 170 5.68 16.37 -6.75
C LYS A 170 5.78 14.86 -6.88
N SER A 171 5.66 14.14 -5.77
CA SER A 171 5.76 12.67 -5.77
C SER A 171 4.40 11.97 -5.84
N GLY A 172 4.39 10.75 -6.38
CA GLY A 172 3.19 9.89 -6.38
C GLY A 172 2.73 9.49 -4.98
N SER A 173 3.64 9.46 -3.98
CA SER A 173 3.30 9.21 -2.58
C SER A 173 2.45 10.32 -1.96
N LEU A 174 2.66 11.58 -2.37
CA LEU A 174 1.78 12.68 -1.97
C LEU A 174 0.37 12.56 -2.55
N ILE A 175 0.22 11.95 -3.74
CA ILE A 175 -1.11 11.65 -4.30
C ILE A 175 -1.83 10.67 -3.37
N THR A 176 -1.16 9.59 -2.92
CA THR A 176 -1.75 8.62 -1.99
C THR A 176 -2.14 9.28 -0.66
N ALA A 177 -1.26 10.12 -0.09
CA ALA A 177 -1.54 10.85 1.14
C ALA A 177 -2.76 11.78 1.00
N ASN A 178 -2.85 12.53 -0.10
CA ASN A 178 -3.99 13.40 -0.35
C ASN A 178 -5.30 12.62 -0.55
N LEU A 179 -5.25 11.45 -1.20
CA LEU A 179 -6.41 10.57 -1.33
C LEU A 179 -6.87 10.05 0.05
N ALA A 180 -5.95 9.69 0.94
CA ALA A 180 -6.27 9.32 2.31
C ALA A 180 -6.99 10.46 3.06
N LEU A 181 -6.46 11.69 2.99
CA LEU A 181 -7.07 12.88 3.61
C LEU A 181 -8.47 13.17 3.05
N GLN A 182 -8.68 13.03 1.74
CA GLN A 182 -9.99 13.24 1.11
C GLN A 182 -11.05 12.25 1.61
N GLU A 183 -10.64 11.07 2.03
CA GLU A 183 -11.49 10.01 2.58
C GLU A 183 -11.48 10.01 4.13
N ASN A 184 -11.06 11.12 4.74
CA ASN A 184 -11.00 11.32 6.20
C ASN A 184 -10.18 10.24 6.92
N ARG A 185 -9.05 9.82 6.31
CA ARG A 185 -8.10 8.89 6.90
C ARG A 185 -6.85 9.61 7.34
N ASP A 186 -6.23 9.12 8.40
CA ASP A 186 -5.03 9.75 8.94
C ASP A 186 -3.84 9.63 8.00
N VAL A 187 -3.03 10.67 8.03
CA VAL A 187 -1.75 10.72 7.34
C VAL A 187 -0.64 10.96 8.34
N PHE A 188 0.31 10.04 8.37
CA PHE A 188 1.54 10.11 9.13
C PHE A 188 2.70 10.47 8.22
N ALA A 189 3.58 11.30 8.67
CA ALA A 189 4.74 11.69 7.87
C ALA A 189 6.01 11.68 8.72
N VAL A 190 7.05 11.05 8.17
CA VAL A 190 8.37 11.05 8.79
C VAL A 190 9.04 12.38 8.50
N PRO A 191 9.49 13.13 9.53
CA PRO A 191 10.20 14.39 9.33
C PRO A 191 11.58 14.13 8.74
N GLY A 192 12.14 15.11 8.08
CA GLY A 192 13.51 15.02 7.57
C GLY A 192 14.19 16.37 7.45
N ASN A 193 15.46 16.35 7.04
CA ASN A 193 16.26 17.55 6.92
C ASN A 193 15.63 18.52 5.91
N ILE A 194 15.45 19.78 6.30
CA ILE A 194 14.85 20.84 5.46
C ILE A 194 15.65 21.14 4.18
N THR A 195 16.93 20.76 4.11
CA THR A 195 17.76 20.88 2.91
C THR A 195 17.71 19.67 2.00
N SER A 196 17.05 18.57 2.45
CA SER A 196 16.87 17.35 1.63
C SER A 196 15.65 17.48 0.73
N HIS A 197 15.84 17.34 -0.56
CA HIS A 197 14.73 17.34 -1.52
C HIS A 197 13.74 16.19 -1.31
N LEU A 198 14.17 15.07 -0.70
CA LEU A 198 13.33 13.92 -0.38
C LEU A 198 12.48 14.11 0.88
N SER A 199 12.75 15.16 1.67
CA SER A 199 11.98 15.49 2.87
C SER A 199 11.01 16.65 2.64
N VAL A 200 11.05 17.31 1.48
CA VAL A 200 10.18 18.46 1.21
C VAL A 200 8.70 18.08 1.33
N GLY A 201 8.31 16.97 0.72
CA GLY A 201 6.90 16.54 0.72
C GLY A 201 6.41 16.11 2.10
N THR A 202 7.21 15.33 2.85
CA THR A 202 6.83 14.90 4.21
C THR A 202 6.77 16.08 5.18
N ASN A 203 7.73 17.01 5.13
CA ASN A 203 7.71 18.22 5.95
C ASN A 203 6.52 19.15 5.59
N GLN A 204 6.12 19.20 4.30
CA GLN A 204 4.90 19.92 3.89
C GLN A 204 3.63 19.26 4.42
N LEU A 205 3.54 17.93 4.42
CA LEU A 205 2.42 17.20 5.03
C LEU A 205 2.31 17.50 6.52
N ILE A 206 3.42 17.45 7.27
CA ILE A 206 3.46 17.80 8.70
C ILE A 206 2.99 19.23 8.92
N LYS A 207 3.50 20.17 8.13
CA LYS A 207 3.09 21.58 8.20
C LYS A 207 1.60 21.78 7.89
N ALA A 208 1.01 20.89 7.07
CA ALA A 208 -0.40 20.90 6.73
C ALA A 208 -1.30 20.16 7.74
N GLY A 209 -0.73 19.60 8.81
CA GLY A 209 -1.47 18.93 9.88
C GLY A 209 -1.38 17.40 9.89
N ALA A 210 -0.59 16.79 9.03
CA ALA A 210 -0.30 15.37 9.15
C ALA A 210 0.48 15.09 10.45
N ALA A 211 0.19 13.97 11.12
CA ALA A 211 0.90 13.60 12.33
C ALA A 211 2.39 13.35 12.04
N CYS A 212 3.25 14.04 12.77
CA CYS A 212 4.70 13.83 12.72
C CYS A 212 5.04 12.59 13.54
N VAL A 213 5.59 11.55 12.89
CA VAL A 213 5.98 10.31 13.57
C VAL A 213 7.49 10.12 13.54
N LEU A 214 8.07 9.81 14.69
CA LEU A 214 9.51 9.65 14.89
C LEU A 214 9.91 8.18 15.02
N ASN A 215 8.97 7.31 15.40
CA ASN A 215 9.16 5.89 15.62
C ASN A 215 7.84 5.11 15.42
N ALA A 216 7.90 3.78 15.50
CA ALA A 216 6.74 2.92 15.32
C ALA A 216 5.68 3.09 16.44
N THR A 217 6.09 3.46 17.66
CA THR A 217 5.18 3.68 18.78
C THR A 217 4.22 4.83 18.49
N ASP A 218 4.72 5.94 17.93
CA ASP A 218 3.90 7.08 17.53
C ASP A 218 2.79 6.64 16.56
N VAL A 219 3.14 5.79 15.57
CA VAL A 219 2.16 5.25 14.61
C VAL A 219 1.11 4.39 15.31
N LEU A 220 1.55 3.50 16.22
CA LEU A 220 0.64 2.61 16.95
C LEU A 220 -0.31 3.35 17.88
N GLU A 221 0.17 4.38 18.58
CA GLU A 221 -0.64 5.22 19.46
C GLU A 221 -1.74 5.93 18.68
N GLU A 222 -1.42 6.55 17.56
CA GLU A 222 -2.40 7.21 16.70
C GLU A 222 -3.41 6.22 16.10
N MET A 223 -2.97 5.04 15.63
CA MET A 223 -3.88 4.03 15.10
C MET A 223 -4.83 3.46 16.16
N ARG A 224 -4.37 3.28 17.42
CA ARG A 224 -5.20 2.76 18.53
C ARG A 224 -6.34 3.70 18.91
N THR A 225 -6.19 5.00 18.73
CA THR A 225 -7.26 5.97 18.99
C THR A 225 -8.47 5.79 18.07
N GLN A 226 -8.31 5.15 16.92
CA GLN A 226 -9.36 4.88 15.95
C GLN A 226 -10.10 3.55 16.21
N TRP A 227 -9.50 2.63 16.98
CA TRP A 227 -10.08 1.31 17.26
C TRP A 227 -10.97 1.29 18.51
N ASN A 228 -11.02 2.41 19.25
CA ASN A 228 -11.90 2.64 20.39
C ASN A 228 -13.12 3.48 20.02
#